data_3ad849528d3d249f7d2843173e67f148
#
_entry.id   3ad849528d3d249f7d2843173e67f148
#
_cell.length_a   1.000
_cell.length_b   1.000
_cell.length_c   1.000
_cell.angle_alpha   90.00
_cell.angle_beta   90.00
_cell.angle_gamma   90.00
#
_symmetry.space_group_name_H-M   'P 1'
#
loop_
_entity.id
_entity.type
_entity.pdbx_description
1 polymer ?
#
loop_
_entity_poly.entity_id
_entity_poly.type
_entity_poly.pdbx_seq_one_letter_code
_entity_poly.pdbx_strand_id
1 'polypeptide(L)'
;MVVRRWLLDTCVLSETFRPQADAGVVRWLTQNGNQAAVSAVTLGELQYGLERIAPSRHRNALQAWFEAMHLRYAPHSLPSDAAVWAHWARIKASLEVMGRRQEDLDILIAATASAHGRTLVTRSTRHFIDTGVPLINPWGGADAASTE
;
A
#
# COMPACT_ATOMS: atom_id res chain seq x y z
N MET A 1 4.49 0.42 23.31
CA MET A 1 3.97 1.10 22.12
C MET A 1 4.54 0.47 20.87
N VAL A 2 3.69 0.10 19.91
CA VAL A 2 4.14 -0.46 18.63
C VAL A 2 4.45 0.71 17.69
N VAL A 3 5.68 0.76 17.20
CA VAL A 3 6.07 1.74 16.16
C VAL A 3 5.74 1.12 14.81
N ARG A 4 4.89 1.80 14.03
CA ARG A 4 4.53 1.34 12.70
C ARG A 4 5.48 1.95 11.69
N ARG A 5 6.38 1.13 11.17
CA ARG A 5 7.47 1.55 10.30
C ARG A 5 7.09 1.50 8.81
N TRP A 6 6.08 0.71 8.50
CA TRP A 6 5.75 0.33 7.14
C TRP A 6 4.39 0.87 6.73
N LEU A 7 4.27 1.33 5.49
CA LEU A 7 2.99 1.60 4.86
C LEU A 7 2.83 0.61 3.70
N LEU A 8 1.76 -0.17 3.73
CA LEU A 8 1.51 -1.18 2.70
C LEU A 8 0.79 -0.55 1.52
N ASP A 9 1.36 -0.72 0.32
CA ASP A 9 0.66 -0.40 -0.92
C ASP A 9 -0.48 -1.40 -1.13
N THR A 10 -1.50 -0.99 -1.85
CA THR A 10 -2.69 -1.80 -2.11
C THR A 10 -2.35 -3.18 -2.66
N CYS A 11 -1.34 -3.28 -3.55
CA CYS A 11 -0.95 -4.55 -4.15
C CYS A 11 -0.47 -5.58 -3.13
N VAL A 12 0.09 -5.15 -1.99
CA VAL A 12 0.55 -6.07 -0.94
C VAL A 12 -0.63 -6.77 -0.29
N LEU A 13 -1.69 -6.01 0.02
CA LEU A 13 -2.90 -6.60 0.59
C LEU A 13 -3.63 -7.48 -0.42
N SER A 14 -3.75 -7.00 -1.66
CA SER A 14 -4.42 -7.77 -2.72
C SER A 14 -3.73 -9.10 -2.99
N GLU A 15 -2.41 -9.17 -2.82
CA GLU A 15 -1.67 -10.41 -2.98
C GLU A 15 -2.15 -11.49 -2.02
N THR A 16 -2.55 -11.12 -0.80
CA THR A 16 -3.01 -12.09 0.20
C THR A 16 -4.33 -12.78 -0.18
N PHE A 17 -5.11 -12.19 -1.07
CA PHE A 17 -6.35 -12.81 -1.55
C PHE A 17 -6.11 -13.88 -2.63
N ARG A 18 -4.97 -13.85 -3.29
CA ARG A 18 -4.69 -14.79 -4.38
C ARG A 18 -4.56 -16.21 -3.82
N PRO A 19 -5.10 -17.23 -4.53
CA PRO A 19 -5.00 -18.63 -4.08
C PRO A 19 -3.57 -19.09 -3.88
N GLN A 20 -2.63 -18.57 -4.69
CA GLN A 20 -1.21 -18.87 -4.58
C GLN A 20 -0.46 -17.57 -4.36
N ALA A 21 -0.66 -16.99 -3.17
CA ALA A 21 0.03 -15.77 -2.79
C ALA A 21 1.55 -15.98 -2.77
N ASP A 22 2.29 -14.94 -3.17
CA ASP A 22 3.74 -14.98 -3.18
C ASP A 22 4.29 -15.30 -1.78
N ALA A 23 5.15 -16.30 -1.69
CA ALA A 23 5.69 -16.76 -0.41
C ALA A 23 6.50 -15.68 0.31
N GLY A 24 7.20 -14.83 -0.45
CA GLY A 24 7.96 -13.72 0.12
C GLY A 24 7.06 -12.69 0.78
N VAL A 25 5.94 -12.36 0.14
CA VAL A 25 4.96 -11.42 0.70
C VAL A 25 4.35 -11.98 1.99
N VAL A 26 3.93 -13.25 1.96
CA VAL A 26 3.35 -13.90 3.15
C VAL A 26 4.34 -13.91 4.30
N ARG A 27 5.58 -14.29 4.03
CA ARG A 27 6.64 -14.31 5.04
C ARG A 27 6.90 -12.92 5.61
N TRP A 28 7.02 -11.95 4.74
CA TRP A 28 7.27 -10.56 5.14
C TRP A 28 6.15 -10.04 6.06
N LEU A 29 4.88 -10.26 5.66
CA LEU A 29 3.73 -9.86 6.46
C LEU A 29 3.67 -10.59 7.82
N THR A 30 4.02 -11.87 7.84
CA THR A 30 4.07 -12.62 9.08
C THR A 30 5.09 -12.02 10.06
N GLN A 31 6.23 -11.57 9.54
CA GLN A 31 7.31 -11.02 10.37
C GLN A 31 7.08 -9.55 10.74
N ASN A 32 6.47 -8.76 9.86
CA ASN A 32 6.43 -7.31 9.98
C ASN A 32 5.02 -6.70 10.04
N GLY A 33 3.99 -7.50 9.83
CA GLY A 33 2.62 -6.99 9.67
C GLY A 33 2.10 -6.19 10.88
N ASN A 34 2.58 -6.51 12.09
CA ASN A 34 2.18 -5.78 13.29
C ASN A 34 2.77 -4.36 13.37
N GLN A 35 3.78 -4.07 12.53
CA GLN A 35 4.37 -2.73 12.41
C GLN A 35 3.95 -2.04 11.12
N ALA A 36 2.97 -2.58 10.42
CA ALA A 36 2.47 -2.04 9.17
C ALA A 36 1.17 -1.26 9.38
N ALA A 37 0.99 -0.25 8.54
CA ALA A 37 -0.26 0.49 8.44
C ALA A 37 -0.66 0.59 6.98
N VAL A 38 -1.88 1.03 6.74
CA VAL A 38 -2.37 1.31 5.39
C VAL A 38 -2.90 2.74 5.33
N SER A 39 -2.93 3.31 4.13
CA SER A 39 -3.56 4.61 3.92
C SER A 39 -5.07 4.45 3.74
N ALA A 40 -5.81 5.52 4.02
CA ALA A 40 -7.23 5.59 3.70
C ALA A 40 -7.46 5.35 2.19
N VAL A 41 -6.50 5.76 1.35
CA VAL A 41 -6.54 5.53 -0.10
C VAL A 41 -6.62 4.03 -0.40
N THR A 42 -5.78 3.23 0.24
CA THR A 42 -5.76 1.77 0.04
C THR A 42 -7.10 1.14 0.43
N LEU A 43 -7.67 1.56 1.55
CA LEU A 43 -8.99 1.05 1.95
C LEU A 43 -10.06 1.41 0.90
N GLY A 44 -10.00 2.64 0.38
CA GLY A 44 -10.90 3.08 -0.68
C GLY A 44 -10.74 2.28 -1.97
N GLU A 45 -9.50 2.01 -2.38
CA GLU A 45 -9.25 1.22 -3.59
C GLU A 45 -9.76 -0.21 -3.45
N LEU A 46 -9.57 -0.83 -2.29
CA LEU A 46 -10.06 -2.17 -2.02
C LEU A 46 -11.59 -2.20 -2.02
N GLN A 47 -12.22 -1.21 -1.41
CA GLN A 47 -13.68 -1.08 -1.41
C GLN A 47 -14.20 -0.91 -2.85
N TYR A 48 -13.58 -0.06 -3.63
CA TYR A 48 -13.95 0.14 -5.04
C TYR A 48 -13.84 -1.17 -5.83
N GLY A 49 -12.75 -1.91 -5.63
CA GLY A 49 -12.55 -3.20 -6.29
C GLY A 49 -13.66 -4.18 -5.99
N LEU A 50 -14.19 -4.16 -4.75
CA LEU A 50 -15.31 -5.00 -4.35
C LEU A 50 -16.63 -4.50 -4.96
N GLU A 51 -16.90 -3.20 -4.86
CA GLU A 51 -18.18 -2.62 -5.29
C GLU A 51 -18.46 -2.80 -6.77
N ARG A 52 -17.43 -2.84 -7.60
CA ARG A 52 -17.60 -2.97 -9.06
C ARG A 52 -17.87 -4.39 -9.54
N ILE A 53 -17.80 -5.39 -8.66
CA ILE A 53 -18.02 -6.79 -9.02
C ILE A 53 -19.48 -7.16 -8.80
N ALA A 54 -20.09 -7.80 -9.83
CA ALA A 54 -21.46 -8.28 -9.74
C ALA A 54 -21.58 -9.39 -8.68
N PRO A 55 -22.77 -9.54 -8.06
CA PRO A 55 -22.99 -10.62 -7.09
C PRO A 55 -22.60 -11.99 -7.65
N SER A 56 -21.79 -12.73 -6.90
CA SER A 56 -21.20 -14.01 -7.30
C SER A 56 -20.52 -14.66 -6.11
N ARG A 57 -20.13 -15.93 -6.28
CA ARG A 57 -19.30 -16.60 -5.26
C ARG A 57 -17.95 -15.88 -5.10
N HIS A 58 -17.38 -15.42 -6.20
CA HIS A 58 -16.13 -14.67 -6.17
C HIS A 58 -16.28 -13.39 -5.36
N ARG A 59 -17.36 -12.64 -5.58
CA ARG A 59 -17.62 -11.43 -4.80
C ARG A 59 -17.77 -11.73 -3.30
N ASN A 60 -18.48 -12.82 -2.97
CA ASN A 60 -18.67 -13.21 -1.58
C ASN A 60 -17.34 -13.53 -0.90
N ALA A 61 -16.45 -14.25 -1.58
CA ALA A 61 -15.11 -14.56 -1.07
C ALA A 61 -14.27 -13.29 -0.90
N LEU A 62 -14.32 -12.40 -1.89
CA LEU A 62 -13.60 -11.13 -1.84
C LEU A 62 -14.12 -10.25 -0.71
N GLN A 63 -15.43 -10.22 -0.50
CA GLN A 63 -16.04 -9.45 0.59
C GLN A 63 -15.58 -9.96 1.95
N ALA A 64 -15.56 -11.28 2.14
CA ALA A 64 -15.09 -11.87 3.41
C ALA A 64 -13.62 -11.50 3.67
N TRP A 65 -12.78 -11.58 2.63
CA TRP A 65 -11.39 -11.17 2.73
C TRP A 65 -11.27 -9.68 3.06
N PHE A 66 -12.03 -8.84 2.36
CA PHE A 66 -12.03 -7.39 2.59
C PHE A 66 -12.41 -7.05 4.03
N GLU A 67 -13.45 -7.69 4.55
CA GLU A 67 -13.89 -7.46 5.93
C GLU A 67 -12.79 -7.81 6.93
N ALA A 68 -12.06 -8.91 6.71
CA ALA A 68 -10.94 -9.30 7.55
C ALA A 68 -9.80 -8.27 7.48
N MET A 69 -9.48 -7.78 6.28
CA MET A 69 -8.45 -6.76 6.11
C MET A 69 -8.88 -5.44 6.75
N HIS A 70 -10.13 -5.06 6.58
CA HIS A 70 -10.67 -3.84 7.16
C HIS A 70 -10.61 -3.90 8.69
N LEU A 71 -11.03 -5.02 9.26
CA LEU A 71 -10.97 -5.21 10.72
C LEU A 71 -9.55 -5.09 11.25
N ARG A 72 -8.57 -5.64 10.52
CA ARG A 72 -7.18 -5.63 10.94
C ARG A 72 -6.53 -4.25 10.79
N TYR A 73 -6.76 -3.55 9.69
CA TYR A 73 -5.99 -2.36 9.33
C TYR A 73 -6.73 -1.04 9.51
N ALA A 74 -8.06 -1.01 9.44
CA ALA A 74 -8.79 0.26 9.53
C ALA A 74 -8.53 1.03 10.83
N PRO A 75 -8.40 0.37 12.01
CA PRO A 75 -8.09 1.10 13.25
C PRO A 75 -6.74 1.82 13.22
N HIS A 76 -5.87 1.44 12.30
CA HIS A 76 -4.52 2.01 12.17
C HIS A 76 -4.31 2.66 10.81
N SER A 77 -5.40 2.94 10.07
CA SER A 77 -5.30 3.59 8.78
C SER A 77 -4.90 5.05 8.95
N LEU A 78 -4.11 5.54 8.00
CA LEU A 78 -3.64 6.90 7.98
C LEU A 78 -4.51 7.72 7.03
N PRO A 79 -5.14 8.80 7.52
CA PRO A 79 -6.05 9.60 6.71
C PRO A 79 -5.31 10.45 5.69
N SER A 80 -6.00 10.85 4.63
CA SER A 80 -5.51 11.83 3.65
C SER A 80 -5.85 13.23 4.16
N ASP A 81 -5.16 13.67 5.19
CA ASP A 81 -5.37 14.97 5.81
C ASP A 81 -4.58 16.09 5.09
N ALA A 82 -4.63 17.30 5.63
CA ALA A 82 -3.98 18.45 5.02
C ALA A 82 -2.46 18.24 4.87
N ALA A 83 -1.81 17.61 5.85
CA ALA A 83 -0.38 17.34 5.77
C ALA A 83 -0.05 16.38 4.62
N VAL A 84 -0.85 15.33 4.46
CA VAL A 84 -0.70 14.37 3.35
C VAL A 84 -0.90 15.07 2.01
N TRP A 85 -1.92 15.91 1.89
CA TRP A 85 -2.17 16.65 0.65
C TRP A 85 -1.06 17.65 0.33
N ALA A 86 -0.42 18.23 1.33
CA ALA A 86 0.75 19.08 1.11
C ALA A 86 1.92 18.28 0.54
N HIS A 87 2.17 17.07 1.05
CA HIS A 87 3.18 16.18 0.50
C HIS A 87 2.82 15.74 -0.92
N TRP A 88 1.55 15.42 -1.17
CA TRP A 88 1.06 15.09 -2.52
C TRP A 88 1.38 16.21 -3.51
N ALA A 89 1.12 17.46 -3.14
CA ALA A 89 1.36 18.61 -4.00
C ALA A 89 2.84 18.74 -4.36
N ARG A 90 3.73 18.58 -3.38
CA ARG A 90 5.19 18.66 -3.62
C ARG A 90 5.70 17.52 -4.48
N ILE A 91 5.25 16.30 -4.21
CA ILE A 91 5.66 15.12 -4.99
C ILE A 91 5.16 15.26 -6.44
N LYS A 92 3.89 15.61 -6.61
CA LYS A 92 3.30 15.77 -7.95
C LYS A 92 4.03 16.84 -8.75
N ALA A 93 4.29 17.99 -8.16
CA ALA A 93 5.02 19.07 -8.83
C ALA A 93 6.44 18.64 -9.23
N SER A 94 7.12 17.91 -8.35
CA SER A 94 8.46 17.37 -8.62
C SER A 94 8.45 16.37 -9.78
N LEU A 95 7.46 15.47 -9.81
CA LEU A 95 7.32 14.50 -10.89
C LEU A 95 7.06 15.19 -12.23
N GLU A 96 6.24 16.22 -12.24
CA GLU A 96 5.94 17.00 -13.46
C GLU A 96 7.21 17.66 -14.00
N VAL A 97 8.05 18.21 -13.13
CA VAL A 97 9.34 18.79 -13.55
C VAL A 97 10.23 17.73 -14.19
N MET A 98 10.19 16.49 -13.70
CA MET A 98 10.95 15.37 -14.28
C MET A 98 10.30 14.80 -15.55
N GLY A 99 9.13 15.31 -15.96
CA GLY A 99 8.38 14.75 -17.08
C GLY A 99 7.75 13.41 -16.79
N ARG A 100 7.53 13.09 -15.51
CA ARG A 100 6.93 11.84 -15.09
C ARG A 100 5.45 12.04 -14.79
N ARG A 101 4.63 11.06 -15.18
CA ARG A 101 3.21 11.03 -14.84
C ARG A 101 2.91 9.81 -13.98
N GLN A 102 2.14 10.03 -12.92
CA GLN A 102 1.63 8.97 -12.07
C GLN A 102 0.19 9.26 -11.70
N GLU A 103 -0.56 8.19 -11.41
CA GLU A 103 -1.94 8.33 -10.94
C GLU A 103 -1.97 9.04 -9.59
N ASP A 104 -2.96 9.92 -9.42
CA ASP A 104 -3.07 10.71 -8.19
C ASP A 104 -3.21 9.84 -6.94
N LEU A 105 -3.90 8.71 -7.03
CA LEU A 105 -4.03 7.82 -5.88
C LEU A 105 -2.69 7.20 -5.47
N ASP A 106 -1.84 6.85 -6.45
CA ASP A 106 -0.48 6.35 -6.16
C ASP A 106 0.36 7.44 -5.50
N ILE A 107 0.27 8.67 -5.99
CA ILE A 107 0.99 9.79 -5.38
C ILE A 107 0.48 10.02 -3.95
N LEU A 108 -0.82 9.87 -3.70
CA LEU A 108 -1.38 10.00 -2.35
C LEU A 108 -0.87 8.92 -1.40
N ILE A 109 -0.69 7.71 -1.88
CA ILE A 109 -0.10 6.63 -1.07
C ILE A 109 1.34 7.01 -0.72
N ALA A 110 2.13 7.44 -1.70
CA ALA A 110 3.51 7.89 -1.47
C ALA A 110 3.54 9.10 -0.52
N ALA A 111 2.63 10.04 -0.70
CA ALA A 111 2.51 11.22 0.16
C ALA A 111 2.18 10.84 1.60
N THR A 112 1.35 9.83 1.80
CA THR A 112 1.03 9.32 3.13
C THR A 112 2.27 8.75 3.82
N ALA A 113 3.05 7.95 3.08
CA ALA A 113 4.31 7.42 3.60
C ALA A 113 5.28 8.55 3.95
N SER A 114 5.43 9.53 3.06
CA SER A 114 6.32 10.67 3.25
C SER A 114 5.92 11.50 4.47
N ALA A 115 4.64 11.83 4.60
CA ALA A 115 4.14 12.66 5.70
C ALA A 115 4.33 11.99 7.06
N HIS A 116 4.36 10.66 7.11
CA HIS A 116 4.47 9.90 8.35
C HIS A 116 5.84 9.26 8.54
N GLY A 117 6.82 9.57 7.65
CA GLY A 117 8.18 9.04 7.77
C GLY A 117 8.25 7.52 7.68
N ARG A 118 7.43 6.91 6.82
CA ARG A 118 7.35 5.45 6.69
C ARG A 118 7.97 4.99 5.39
N THR A 119 8.44 3.74 5.39
CA THR A 119 8.86 3.05 4.18
C THR A 119 7.63 2.44 3.51
N LEU A 120 7.48 2.68 2.21
CA LEU A 120 6.41 2.12 1.41
C LEU A 120 6.77 0.71 0.97
N VAL A 121 5.90 -0.24 1.27
CA VAL A 121 6.06 -1.64 0.89
C VAL A 121 5.23 -1.89 -0.36
N THR A 122 5.90 -2.19 -1.47
CA THR A 122 5.25 -2.29 -2.77
C THR A 122 6.01 -3.23 -3.70
N ARG A 123 5.28 -3.85 -4.62
CA ARG A 123 5.90 -4.58 -5.74
C ARG A 123 6.46 -3.61 -6.78
N SER A 124 5.88 -2.44 -6.92
CA SER A 124 6.13 -1.49 -8.00
C SER A 124 7.20 -0.46 -7.62
N THR A 125 8.35 -0.91 -7.17
CA THR A 125 9.42 0.01 -6.74
C THR A 125 9.84 0.96 -7.85
N ARG A 126 9.92 0.49 -9.10
CA ARG A 126 10.22 1.35 -10.25
C ARG A 126 9.22 2.49 -10.42
N HIS A 127 7.96 2.20 -10.13
CA HIS A 127 6.86 3.16 -10.26
C HIS A 127 6.98 4.29 -9.24
N PHE A 128 7.49 3.98 -8.03
CA PHE A 128 7.55 4.94 -6.93
C PHE A 128 8.93 5.56 -6.71
N ILE A 129 9.96 5.14 -7.44
CA ILE A 129 11.33 5.56 -7.14
C ILE A 129 11.52 7.07 -7.24
N ASP A 130 10.85 7.71 -8.20
CA ASP A 130 10.98 9.16 -8.41
C ASP A 130 10.21 9.99 -7.39
N THR A 131 9.41 9.36 -6.53
CA THR A 131 8.70 10.06 -5.45
C THR A 131 9.61 10.43 -4.28
N GLY A 132 10.80 9.81 -4.20
CA GLY A 132 11.73 10.04 -3.10
C GLY A 132 11.40 9.32 -1.80
N VAL A 133 10.31 8.55 -1.77
CA VAL A 133 9.89 7.81 -0.57
C VAL A 133 10.73 6.52 -0.46
N PRO A 134 11.21 6.14 0.75
CA PRO A 134 11.89 4.86 0.92
C PRO A 134 10.98 3.69 0.54
N LEU A 135 11.52 2.71 -0.16
CA LEU A 135 10.75 1.60 -0.74
C LEU A 135 11.34 0.26 -0.32
N ILE A 136 10.47 -0.74 -0.19
CA ILE A 136 10.88 -2.13 -0.04
C ILE A 136 9.93 -3.01 -0.85
N ASN A 137 10.49 -4.03 -1.52
CA ASN A 137 9.72 -5.00 -2.30
C ASN A 137 9.82 -6.37 -1.62
N PRO A 138 8.72 -6.88 -1.03
CA PRO A 138 8.73 -8.17 -0.33
C PRO A 138 8.60 -9.37 -1.27
N TRP A 139 8.30 -9.16 -2.55
CA TRP A 139 8.15 -10.27 -3.50
C TRP A 139 9.48 -10.97 -3.71
N GLY A 140 9.42 -12.27 -3.97
CA GLY A 140 10.61 -13.07 -4.23
C GLY A 140 11.34 -13.58 -3.00
N GLY A 141 10.86 -13.28 -1.80
CA GLY A 141 11.42 -13.81 -0.56
C GLY A 141 12.62 -13.02 -0.02
N ALA A 142 13.57 -13.75 0.61
CA ALA A 142 14.67 -13.13 1.35
C ALA A 142 15.57 -12.23 0.49
N ASP A 143 15.76 -12.60 -0.78
CA ASP A 143 16.62 -11.84 -1.69
C ASP A 143 16.04 -10.48 -2.02
N ALA A 144 14.72 -10.39 -2.11
CA ALA A 144 14.04 -9.13 -2.37
C ALA A 144 14.17 -8.15 -1.20
N ALA A 145 14.23 -8.65 0.02
CA ALA A 145 14.34 -7.83 1.21
C ALA A 145 15.73 -7.22 1.39
N SER A 146 16.75 -7.76 0.73
CA SER A 146 18.13 -7.28 0.83
C SER A 146 18.53 -6.32 -0.27
N THR A 147 17.67 -6.04 -1.23
CA THR A 147 17.96 -5.18 -2.38
C THR A 147 17.38 -3.78 -2.24
N GLU A 148 17.61 -3.14 -1.14
CA GLU A 148 17.16 -1.76 -0.95
C GLU A 148 17.95 -0.75 -1.74
#